data_ef7dbcaa5393100550fb2aa5637933ad
#
_entry.id   ef7dbcaa5393100550fb2aa5637933ad
#
_cell.length_a   1.000
_cell.length_b   1.000
_cell.length_c   1.000
_cell.angle_alpha   90.00
_cell.angle_beta   90.00
_cell.angle_gamma   90.00
#
_symmetry.space_group_name_H-M   'P 1'
#
loop_
_entity.id
_entity.type
_entity.pdbx_description
1 polymer ?
#
loop_
_entity_poly.entity_id
_entity_poly.type
_entity_poly.pdbx_seq_one_letter_code
_entity_poly.pdbx_strand_id
1 'polypeptide(L)'
;MIKVVKFGGSSLASAEQFAKVGKIINADKERRYVVPSAPGKRNSKDTKVTDMLYACYDLVEADEDFRVPLMKIKDRYDTIINGLNLKLSLEDEFKKIAENFKNKAGVDYAASRGEYLNGIIMANYLGYEFIDAAEVIFFDKEGNFDAEKTDKVLSKRLAKIERAVIPGFYGANPDGSVRTFSRGGSDITGSIVSRAVHATCYENWTDVSGFLVADPRIIDHPETIKTITYRELRELSYMGASVLHEDAVFPVRKAGIPINIRNTNAPEDAGTWIVESTCHQSKYTITGIAGKKGFVSVNIDKDMMNSEVGFGRKVLSAFEENGISFEHMPSGIDTMTIFGHQPEFEGKEQSVISAIHRLAKPDSIELEGDLALIAVVGRGMKSTRGTAGRIFSALAHANINVKMIDQGSSELNIIIGVSNADFENAIRAIYDIFVVTQL
;
A
#
# COMPACT_ATOMS: atom_id res chain seq x y z
N MET A 1 27.40 2.98 7.58
CA MET A 1 25.93 3.06 7.63
C MET A 1 25.34 1.79 7.01
N ILE A 2 24.13 1.41 7.36
CA ILE A 2 23.48 0.22 6.81
C ILE A 2 22.19 0.65 6.11
N LYS A 3 22.05 0.27 4.83
CA LYS A 3 20.80 0.41 4.08
C LYS A 3 20.23 -0.95 3.77
N VAL A 4 18.92 -1.08 3.94
CA VAL A 4 18.14 -2.22 3.46
C VAL A 4 17.44 -1.79 2.20
N VAL A 5 17.49 -2.62 1.15
CA VAL A 5 16.90 -2.32 -0.14
C VAL A 5 15.89 -3.39 -0.52
N LYS A 6 14.65 -3.00 -0.82
CA LYS A 6 13.62 -3.90 -1.35
C LYS A 6 13.39 -3.56 -2.81
N PHE A 7 13.25 -4.57 -3.64
CA PHE A 7 12.90 -4.41 -5.05
C PHE A 7 11.58 -5.07 -5.37
N GLY A 8 10.67 -4.29 -5.97
CA GLY A 8 9.36 -4.75 -6.40
C GLY A 8 9.43 -5.70 -7.61
N GLY A 9 8.33 -6.41 -7.87
CA GLY A 9 8.29 -7.43 -8.93
C GLY A 9 8.57 -6.89 -10.33
N SER A 10 8.12 -5.67 -10.67
CA SER A 10 8.44 -5.00 -11.95
C SER A 10 9.94 -4.77 -12.13
N SER A 11 10.65 -4.49 -11.03
CA SER A 11 12.11 -4.31 -11.01
C SER A 11 12.89 -5.62 -11.17
N LEU A 12 12.21 -6.77 -11.08
CA LEU A 12 12.80 -8.11 -11.12
C LEU A 12 12.15 -9.01 -12.19
N ALA A 13 11.44 -8.41 -13.15
CA ALA A 13 10.65 -9.14 -14.13
C ALA A 13 11.47 -9.84 -15.22
N SER A 14 12.73 -9.46 -15.44
CA SER A 14 13.62 -9.99 -16.48
C SER A 14 15.09 -9.88 -16.10
N ALA A 15 15.98 -10.57 -16.83
CA ALA A 15 17.42 -10.47 -16.65
C ALA A 15 17.95 -9.03 -16.79
N GLU A 16 17.39 -8.24 -17.71
CA GLU A 16 17.75 -6.83 -17.89
C GLU A 16 17.44 -6.00 -16.65
N GLN A 17 16.26 -6.23 -16.05
CA GLN A 17 15.86 -5.56 -14.80
C GLN A 17 16.76 -5.99 -13.63
N PHE A 18 17.08 -7.28 -13.51
CA PHE A 18 18.08 -7.76 -12.55
C PHE A 18 19.43 -7.08 -12.70
N ALA A 19 19.90 -6.89 -13.95
CA ALA A 19 21.16 -6.22 -14.20
C ALA A 19 21.13 -4.74 -13.75
N LYS A 20 20.00 -4.03 -13.92
CA LYS A 20 19.83 -2.67 -13.38
C LYS A 20 19.86 -2.69 -11.84
N VAL A 21 19.14 -3.63 -11.22
CA VAL A 21 19.12 -3.80 -9.76
C VAL A 21 20.52 -4.08 -9.23
N GLY A 22 21.29 -4.96 -9.86
CA GLY A 22 22.68 -5.22 -9.49
C GLY A 22 23.57 -3.99 -9.57
N LYS A 23 23.42 -3.16 -10.62
CA LYS A 23 24.13 -1.87 -10.72
C LYS A 23 23.76 -0.92 -9.57
N ILE A 24 22.47 -0.83 -9.26
CA ILE A 24 21.98 0.01 -8.14
C ILE A 24 22.59 -0.45 -6.82
N ILE A 25 22.55 -1.77 -6.52
CA ILE A 25 23.08 -2.30 -5.26
C ILE A 25 24.59 -2.04 -5.17
N ASN A 26 25.34 -2.33 -6.24
CA ASN A 26 26.80 -2.19 -6.28
C ASN A 26 27.28 -0.73 -6.26
N ALA A 27 26.44 0.22 -6.66
CA ALA A 27 26.77 1.65 -6.63
C ALA A 27 26.89 2.22 -5.19
N ASP A 28 26.37 1.51 -4.19
CA ASP A 28 26.42 1.95 -2.80
C ASP A 28 26.70 0.76 -1.86
N LYS A 29 27.90 0.75 -1.28
CA LYS A 29 28.36 -0.30 -0.35
C LYS A 29 27.55 -0.41 0.94
N GLU A 30 26.75 0.61 1.27
CA GLU A 30 25.86 0.60 2.43
C GLU A 30 24.58 -0.24 2.20
N ARG A 31 24.24 -0.57 0.95
CA ARG A 31 23.14 -1.46 0.54
C ARG A 31 23.51 -2.92 0.80
N ARG A 32 23.41 -3.32 2.06
CA ARG A 32 23.92 -4.61 2.52
C ARG A 32 22.88 -5.73 2.51
N TYR A 33 21.62 -5.39 2.79
CA TYR A 33 20.55 -6.39 2.87
C TYR A 33 19.51 -6.12 1.80
N VAL A 34 19.23 -7.15 1.02
CA VAL A 34 18.38 -7.07 -0.16
C VAL A 34 17.15 -7.93 0.03
N VAL A 35 15.97 -7.35 -0.21
CA VAL A 35 14.68 -8.04 -0.13
C VAL A 35 14.02 -8.05 -1.52
N PRO A 36 14.15 -9.15 -2.27
CA PRO A 36 13.50 -9.27 -3.56
C PRO A 36 12.05 -9.73 -3.43
N SER A 37 11.17 -9.18 -4.28
CA SER A 37 9.85 -9.74 -4.58
C SER A 37 9.96 -10.82 -5.64
N ALA A 38 8.88 -11.59 -5.87
CA ALA A 38 8.76 -12.46 -7.02
C ALA A 38 8.81 -11.67 -8.35
N PRO A 39 9.19 -12.29 -9.48
CA PRO A 39 9.20 -11.62 -10.77
C PRO A 39 7.79 -11.13 -11.17
N GLY A 40 7.68 -9.84 -11.44
CA GLY A 40 6.46 -9.19 -11.90
C GLY A 40 6.20 -9.41 -13.40
N LYS A 41 5.29 -8.61 -13.95
CA LYS A 41 5.00 -8.60 -15.40
C LYS A 41 6.15 -7.97 -16.19
N ARG A 42 6.52 -8.58 -17.32
CA ARG A 42 7.46 -8.02 -18.29
C ARG A 42 6.81 -6.96 -19.19
N ASN A 43 5.50 -7.10 -19.39
CA ASN A 43 4.66 -6.18 -20.18
C ASN A 43 3.20 -6.30 -19.74
N SER A 44 2.31 -5.48 -20.29
CA SER A 44 0.89 -5.43 -19.90
C SER A 44 0.09 -6.72 -20.12
N LYS A 45 0.54 -7.59 -21.04
CA LYS A 45 -0.11 -8.89 -21.35
C LYS A 45 0.47 -10.06 -20.55
N ASP A 46 1.53 -9.83 -19.79
CA ASP A 46 2.20 -10.87 -19.01
C ASP A 46 1.50 -11.13 -17.66
N THR A 47 1.77 -12.27 -17.06
CA THR A 47 1.24 -12.66 -15.75
C THR A 47 2.37 -12.61 -14.71
N LYS A 48 2.08 -12.16 -13.50
CA LYS A 48 3.03 -12.21 -12.40
C LYS A 48 3.30 -13.64 -12.00
N VAL A 49 4.53 -13.94 -11.58
CA VAL A 49 4.88 -15.30 -11.13
C VAL A 49 4.03 -15.74 -9.93
N THR A 50 3.71 -14.84 -9.01
CA THR A 50 2.84 -15.14 -7.87
C THR A 50 1.43 -15.57 -8.33
N ASP A 51 0.84 -14.87 -9.32
CA ASP A 51 -0.46 -15.23 -9.89
C ASP A 51 -0.39 -16.61 -10.61
N MET A 52 0.74 -16.89 -11.28
CA MET A 52 0.97 -18.21 -11.92
C MET A 52 1.07 -19.32 -10.87
N LEU A 53 1.68 -19.06 -9.71
CA LEU A 53 1.79 -20.01 -8.60
C LEU A 53 0.44 -20.28 -7.95
N TYR A 54 -0.39 -19.26 -7.74
CA TYR A 54 -1.77 -19.44 -7.28
C TYR A 54 -2.56 -20.32 -8.24
N ALA A 55 -2.60 -19.96 -9.54
CA ALA A 55 -3.32 -20.74 -10.55
C ALA A 55 -2.77 -22.18 -10.68
N CYS A 56 -1.47 -22.40 -10.48
CA CYS A 56 -0.87 -23.72 -10.46
C CYS A 56 -1.33 -24.52 -9.22
N TYR A 57 -1.46 -23.89 -8.06
CA TYR A 57 -1.89 -24.54 -6.84
C TYR A 57 -3.40 -24.83 -6.80
N ASP A 58 -4.22 -24.00 -7.46
CA ASP A 58 -5.66 -24.27 -7.65
C ASP A 58 -5.88 -25.62 -8.36
N LEU A 59 -5.01 -25.99 -9.33
CA LEU A 59 -5.04 -27.32 -9.97
C LEU A 59 -4.68 -28.44 -8.99
N VAL A 60 -3.73 -28.17 -8.06
CA VAL A 60 -3.38 -29.15 -7.01
C VAL A 60 -4.57 -29.40 -6.09
N GLU A 61 -5.31 -28.37 -5.71
CA GLU A 61 -6.50 -28.50 -4.87
C GLU A 61 -7.64 -29.22 -5.58
N ALA A 62 -7.76 -29.01 -6.89
CA ALA A 62 -8.72 -29.69 -7.75
C ALA A 62 -8.32 -31.13 -8.14
N ASP A 63 -7.16 -31.63 -7.65
CA ASP A 63 -6.55 -32.92 -8.03
C ASP A 63 -6.26 -33.04 -9.56
N GLU A 64 -6.01 -31.91 -10.21
CA GLU A 64 -5.67 -31.81 -11.64
C GLU A 64 -4.15 -31.78 -11.87
N ASP A 65 -3.73 -31.94 -13.13
CA ASP A 65 -2.30 -31.96 -13.48
C ASP A 65 -1.67 -30.56 -13.50
N PHE A 66 -0.86 -30.25 -12.51
CA PHE A 66 -0.13 -28.99 -12.33
C PHE A 66 1.26 -28.95 -12.99
N ARG A 67 1.75 -30.06 -13.56
CA ARG A 67 3.15 -30.17 -14.05
C ARG A 67 3.46 -29.19 -15.17
N VAL A 68 2.55 -29.05 -16.14
CA VAL A 68 2.75 -28.12 -17.28
C VAL A 68 2.75 -26.65 -16.82
N PRO A 69 1.81 -26.16 -15.99
CA PRO A 69 1.89 -24.84 -15.37
C PRO A 69 3.18 -24.61 -14.57
N LEU A 70 3.60 -25.59 -13.77
CA LEU A 70 4.84 -25.48 -12.98
C LEU A 70 6.09 -25.38 -13.88
N MET A 71 6.13 -26.11 -15.01
CA MET A 71 7.20 -25.97 -16.00
C MET A 71 7.25 -24.57 -16.60
N LYS A 72 6.12 -23.94 -16.91
CA LYS A 72 6.10 -22.55 -17.41
C LYS A 72 6.69 -21.56 -16.40
N ILE A 73 6.46 -21.80 -15.10
CA ILE A 73 7.07 -20.99 -14.04
C ILE A 73 8.59 -21.23 -14.03
N LYS A 74 9.03 -22.48 -14.14
CA LYS A 74 10.45 -22.83 -14.23
C LYS A 74 11.12 -22.13 -15.43
N ASP A 75 10.54 -22.20 -16.61
CA ASP A 75 11.05 -21.56 -17.82
C ASP A 75 11.21 -20.04 -17.65
N ARG A 76 10.34 -19.42 -16.84
CA ARG A 76 10.44 -17.99 -16.51
C ARG A 76 11.71 -17.68 -15.71
N TYR A 77 12.05 -18.51 -14.74
CA TYR A 77 13.27 -18.36 -13.94
C TYR A 77 14.52 -18.76 -14.74
N ASP A 78 14.46 -19.82 -15.53
CA ASP A 78 15.56 -20.25 -16.40
C ASP A 78 15.93 -19.15 -17.42
N THR A 79 14.92 -18.43 -17.94
CA THR A 79 15.14 -17.26 -18.82
C THR A 79 15.91 -16.15 -18.10
N ILE A 80 15.62 -15.88 -16.82
CA ILE A 80 16.35 -14.89 -16.03
C ILE A 80 17.79 -15.36 -15.77
N ILE A 81 17.97 -16.61 -15.34
CA ILE A 81 19.28 -17.22 -15.03
C ILE A 81 20.19 -17.19 -16.27
N ASN A 82 19.66 -17.65 -17.42
CA ASN A 82 20.38 -17.67 -18.67
C ASN A 82 20.74 -16.27 -19.17
N GLY A 83 19.79 -15.31 -19.07
CA GLY A 83 20.02 -13.93 -19.47
C GLY A 83 21.06 -13.20 -18.59
N LEU A 84 21.25 -13.65 -17.36
CA LEU A 84 22.31 -13.17 -16.45
C LEU A 84 23.62 -13.97 -16.56
N ASN A 85 23.68 -15.01 -17.41
CA ASN A 85 24.83 -15.92 -17.58
C ASN A 85 25.25 -16.58 -16.23
N LEU A 86 24.30 -16.93 -15.36
CA LEU A 86 24.60 -17.56 -14.07
C LEU A 86 24.82 -19.06 -14.22
N LYS A 87 25.79 -19.60 -13.47
CA LYS A 87 26.00 -21.04 -13.31
C LYS A 87 25.14 -21.58 -12.15
N LEU A 88 23.83 -21.39 -12.28
CA LEU A 88 22.83 -21.77 -11.27
C LEU A 88 21.78 -22.65 -11.93
N SER A 89 21.37 -23.72 -11.26
CA SER A 89 20.21 -24.54 -11.62
C SER A 89 19.21 -24.55 -10.47
N LEU A 90 17.94 -24.34 -10.77
CA LEU A 90 16.84 -24.47 -9.81
C LEU A 90 16.11 -25.82 -9.94
N GLU A 91 16.67 -26.79 -10.67
CA GLU A 91 16.05 -28.08 -10.93
C GLU A 91 15.65 -28.82 -9.64
N ASP A 92 16.53 -28.84 -8.64
CA ASP A 92 16.27 -29.53 -7.39
C ASP A 92 15.23 -28.80 -6.54
N GLU A 93 15.17 -27.45 -6.61
CA GLU A 93 14.13 -26.66 -5.95
C GLU A 93 12.77 -26.92 -6.58
N PHE A 94 12.68 -26.99 -7.92
CA PHE A 94 11.42 -27.33 -8.60
C PHE A 94 10.97 -28.76 -8.34
N LYS A 95 11.88 -29.74 -8.14
CA LYS A 95 11.53 -31.09 -7.69
C LYS A 95 10.90 -31.05 -6.29
N LYS A 96 11.52 -30.33 -5.35
CA LYS A 96 10.98 -30.14 -4.00
C LYS A 96 9.61 -29.47 -4.02
N ILE A 97 9.42 -28.42 -4.85
CA ILE A 97 8.15 -27.75 -5.01
C ILE A 97 7.07 -28.71 -5.55
N ALA A 98 7.40 -29.49 -6.59
CA ALA A 98 6.49 -30.47 -7.14
C ALA A 98 6.09 -31.57 -6.13
N GLU A 99 7.02 -32.00 -5.28
CA GLU A 99 6.74 -32.96 -4.21
C GLU A 99 5.83 -32.34 -3.13
N ASN A 100 6.13 -31.12 -2.70
CA ASN A 100 5.28 -30.41 -1.72
C ASN A 100 3.88 -30.13 -2.28
N PHE A 101 3.74 -29.84 -3.59
CA PHE A 101 2.44 -29.69 -4.21
C PHE A 101 1.64 -31.00 -4.21
N LYS A 102 2.27 -32.15 -4.51
CA LYS A 102 1.64 -33.47 -4.37
C LYS A 102 1.16 -33.76 -2.95
N ASN A 103 1.91 -33.24 -1.96
CA ASN A 103 1.58 -33.39 -0.54
C ASN A 103 0.61 -32.30 -0.03
N LYS A 104 0.08 -31.46 -0.91
CA LYS A 104 -0.85 -30.36 -0.58
C LYS A 104 -0.33 -29.45 0.53
N ALA A 105 0.89 -28.91 0.37
CA ALA A 105 1.60 -28.12 1.38
C ALA A 105 0.97 -26.73 1.68
N GLY A 106 -0.12 -26.37 1.01
CA GLY A 106 -0.88 -25.14 1.24
C GLY A 106 -0.59 -24.03 0.25
N VAL A 107 -1.56 -23.13 0.12
CA VAL A 107 -1.51 -22.00 -0.82
C VAL A 107 -0.40 -21.00 -0.46
N ASP A 108 -0.15 -20.80 0.83
CA ASP A 108 0.92 -19.91 1.30
C ASP A 108 2.31 -20.43 0.93
N TYR A 109 2.52 -21.75 1.04
CA TYR A 109 3.74 -22.38 0.54
C TYR A 109 3.89 -22.12 -0.95
N ALA A 110 2.85 -22.38 -1.75
CA ALA A 110 2.90 -22.17 -3.19
C ALA A 110 3.25 -20.71 -3.55
N ALA A 111 2.52 -19.75 -3.00
CA ALA A 111 2.74 -18.34 -3.27
C ALA A 111 4.14 -17.86 -2.89
N SER A 112 4.67 -18.30 -1.75
CA SER A 112 6.00 -17.91 -1.26
C SER A 112 7.16 -18.36 -2.16
N ARG A 113 6.95 -19.40 -2.97
CA ARG A 113 8.02 -19.92 -3.85
C ARG A 113 8.47 -18.91 -4.89
N GLY A 114 7.61 -17.95 -5.22
CA GLY A 114 7.98 -16.84 -6.11
C GLY A 114 9.17 -16.04 -5.59
N GLU A 115 9.05 -15.54 -4.37
CA GLU A 115 10.11 -14.78 -3.70
C GLU A 115 11.29 -15.65 -3.32
N TYR A 116 11.05 -16.89 -2.85
CA TYR A 116 12.08 -17.84 -2.48
C TYR A 116 13.05 -18.11 -3.63
N LEU A 117 12.54 -18.51 -4.81
CA LEU A 117 13.35 -18.80 -6.00
C LEU A 117 14.06 -17.53 -6.50
N ASN A 118 13.38 -16.39 -6.48
CA ASN A 118 13.95 -15.12 -6.88
C ASN A 118 15.08 -14.67 -5.93
N GLY A 119 14.91 -14.95 -4.63
CA GLY A 119 15.94 -14.71 -3.63
C GLY A 119 17.21 -15.52 -3.85
N ILE A 120 17.08 -16.80 -4.24
CA ILE A 120 18.23 -17.67 -4.60
C ILE A 120 18.98 -17.09 -5.81
N ILE A 121 18.25 -16.68 -6.85
CA ILE A 121 18.88 -16.07 -8.05
C ILE A 121 19.59 -14.77 -7.65
N MET A 122 18.94 -13.90 -6.88
CA MET A 122 19.52 -12.63 -6.45
C MET A 122 20.78 -12.83 -5.60
N ALA A 123 20.75 -13.78 -4.66
CA ALA A 123 21.91 -14.10 -3.82
C ALA A 123 23.08 -14.61 -4.64
N ASN A 124 22.83 -15.51 -5.61
CA ASN A 124 23.84 -16.02 -6.51
C ASN A 124 24.41 -14.92 -7.41
N TYR A 125 23.55 -14.06 -7.96
CA TYR A 125 23.95 -12.96 -8.83
C TYR A 125 24.82 -11.92 -8.14
N LEU A 126 24.52 -11.61 -6.87
CA LEU A 126 25.27 -10.63 -6.07
C LEU A 126 26.48 -11.23 -5.34
N GLY A 127 26.55 -12.56 -5.18
CA GLY A 127 27.50 -13.23 -4.31
C GLY A 127 27.22 -12.98 -2.81
N TYR A 128 25.96 -12.79 -2.44
CA TYR A 128 25.51 -12.56 -1.06
C TYR A 128 24.99 -13.84 -0.43
N GLU A 129 24.97 -13.88 0.93
CA GLU A 129 24.38 -15.01 1.64
C GLU A 129 22.86 -15.03 1.43
N PHE A 130 22.31 -16.19 1.08
CA PHE A 130 20.88 -16.42 1.04
C PHE A 130 20.38 -16.84 2.43
N ILE A 131 19.32 -16.18 2.92
CA ILE A 131 18.65 -16.53 4.16
C ILE A 131 17.18 -16.74 3.85
N ASP A 132 16.66 -17.95 4.04
CA ASP A 132 15.24 -18.23 3.88
C ASP A 132 14.43 -17.43 4.92
N ALA A 133 13.44 -16.70 4.47
CA ALA A 133 12.57 -15.90 5.35
C ALA A 133 11.87 -16.78 6.40
N ALA A 134 11.53 -18.03 6.08
CA ALA A 134 10.92 -18.96 7.02
C ALA A 134 11.83 -19.34 8.21
N GLU A 135 13.15 -19.15 8.12
CA GLU A 135 14.08 -19.38 9.21
C GLU A 135 14.17 -18.21 10.21
N VAL A 136 13.73 -17.02 9.80
CA VAL A 136 14.03 -15.78 10.53
C VAL A 136 12.82 -14.88 10.76
N ILE A 137 11.70 -15.11 10.09
CA ILE A 137 10.45 -14.35 10.23
C ILE A 137 9.36 -15.30 10.73
N PHE A 138 8.66 -14.92 11.79
CA PHE A 138 7.73 -15.79 12.48
C PHE A 138 6.35 -15.16 12.65
N PHE A 139 5.35 -16.05 12.69
CA PHE A 139 3.99 -15.74 13.07
C PHE A 139 3.65 -16.44 14.39
N ASP A 140 2.65 -15.91 15.11
CA ASP A 140 2.12 -16.55 16.34
C ASP A 140 1.06 -17.61 16.00
N LYS A 141 0.45 -18.22 17.03
CA LYS A 141 -0.57 -19.25 16.88
C LYS A 141 -1.87 -18.72 16.28
N GLU A 142 -2.15 -17.45 16.47
CA GLU A 142 -3.30 -16.73 15.93
C GLU A 142 -3.05 -16.27 14.49
N GLY A 143 -1.81 -16.41 14.01
CA GLY A 143 -1.38 -16.04 12.67
C GLY A 143 -1.02 -14.55 12.51
N ASN A 144 -0.79 -13.85 13.61
CA ASN A 144 -0.26 -12.50 13.58
C ASN A 144 1.28 -12.53 13.50
N PHE A 145 1.86 -11.47 13.00
CA PHE A 145 3.32 -11.33 12.95
C PHE A 145 3.93 -11.27 14.36
N ASP A 146 4.80 -12.24 14.69
CA ASP A 146 5.55 -12.27 15.94
C ASP A 146 6.79 -11.39 15.85
N ALA A 147 6.61 -10.12 16.20
CA ALA A 147 7.66 -9.12 16.11
C ALA A 147 8.84 -9.39 17.08
N GLU A 148 8.57 -9.92 18.27
CA GLU A 148 9.59 -10.14 19.30
C GLU A 148 10.51 -11.31 18.94
N LYS A 149 9.93 -12.45 18.58
CA LYS A 149 10.69 -13.62 18.14
C LYS A 149 11.48 -13.32 16.88
N THR A 150 10.84 -12.66 15.91
CA THR A 150 11.49 -12.29 14.64
C THR A 150 12.68 -11.38 14.88
N ASP A 151 12.52 -10.29 15.63
CA ASP A 151 13.63 -9.38 15.95
C ASP A 151 14.81 -10.12 16.59
N LYS A 152 14.53 -10.93 17.58
CA LYS A 152 15.56 -11.68 18.32
C LYS A 152 16.35 -12.63 17.42
N VAL A 153 15.67 -13.37 16.55
CA VAL A 153 16.30 -14.35 15.66
C VAL A 153 17.01 -13.66 14.49
N LEU A 154 16.33 -12.75 13.82
CA LEU A 154 16.85 -12.07 12.64
C LEU A 154 18.05 -11.19 12.98
N SER A 155 17.97 -10.36 14.03
CA SER A 155 19.10 -9.52 14.47
C SER A 155 20.33 -10.34 14.80
N LYS A 156 20.15 -11.45 15.53
CA LYS A 156 21.26 -12.37 15.89
C LYS A 156 21.87 -13.02 14.64
N ARG A 157 21.05 -13.38 13.65
CA ARG A 157 21.51 -13.99 12.40
C ARG A 157 22.30 -12.97 11.58
N LEU A 158 21.74 -11.76 11.36
CA LEU A 158 22.34 -10.71 10.53
C LEU A 158 23.56 -10.04 11.16
N ALA A 159 23.70 -10.05 12.49
CA ALA A 159 24.90 -9.55 13.16
C ALA A 159 26.19 -10.27 12.74
N LYS A 160 26.09 -11.48 12.18
CA LYS A 160 27.23 -12.30 11.77
C LYS A 160 27.46 -12.25 10.24
N ILE A 161 26.62 -11.57 9.51
CA ILE A 161 26.59 -11.59 8.04
C ILE A 161 26.68 -10.15 7.54
N GLU A 162 27.68 -9.89 6.72
CA GLU A 162 27.89 -8.53 6.19
C GLU A 162 26.85 -8.17 5.13
N ARG A 163 26.47 -9.13 4.29
CA ARG A 163 25.56 -8.93 3.14
C ARG A 163 24.70 -10.16 2.95
N ALA A 164 23.39 -9.96 2.86
CA ALA A 164 22.44 -11.04 2.67
C ALA A 164 21.27 -10.66 1.75
N VAL A 165 20.67 -11.70 1.17
CA VAL A 165 19.38 -11.64 0.49
C VAL A 165 18.38 -12.41 1.32
N ILE A 166 17.27 -11.76 1.67
CA ILE A 166 16.15 -12.33 2.42
C ILE A 166 14.91 -12.20 1.53
N PRO A 167 14.32 -13.29 1.03
CA PRO A 167 13.09 -13.24 0.25
C PRO A 167 11.98 -12.49 0.99
N GLY A 168 11.23 -11.67 0.25
CA GLY A 168 10.08 -10.98 0.82
C GLY A 168 8.85 -11.87 1.00
N PHE A 169 7.76 -11.30 1.56
CA PHE A 169 6.40 -11.80 1.50
C PHE A 169 6.02 -12.89 2.52
N TYR A 170 6.91 -13.70 3.07
CA TYR A 170 6.55 -14.84 3.90
C TYR A 170 7.45 -15.02 5.13
N GLY A 171 7.03 -15.91 6.01
CA GLY A 171 7.73 -16.42 7.17
C GLY A 171 7.19 -17.79 7.56
N ALA A 172 7.38 -18.21 8.82
CA ALA A 172 6.94 -19.50 9.32
C ALA A 172 5.94 -19.38 10.49
N ASN A 173 4.95 -20.26 10.48
CA ASN A 173 4.08 -20.55 11.61
C ASN A 173 4.86 -21.30 12.72
N PRO A 174 4.29 -21.42 13.95
CA PRO A 174 4.93 -22.18 15.04
C PRO A 174 5.20 -23.66 14.73
N ASP A 175 4.42 -24.27 13.84
CA ASP A 175 4.58 -25.66 13.39
C ASP A 175 5.61 -25.81 12.25
N GLY A 176 6.21 -24.72 11.80
CA GLY A 176 7.18 -24.68 10.70
C GLY A 176 6.56 -24.58 9.31
N SER A 177 5.23 -24.60 9.17
CA SER A 177 4.59 -24.36 7.89
C SER A 177 4.81 -22.92 7.44
N VAL A 178 4.85 -22.69 6.12
CA VAL A 178 5.00 -21.35 5.55
C VAL A 178 3.71 -20.57 5.67
N ARG A 179 3.83 -19.30 6.00
CA ARG A 179 2.74 -18.33 6.00
C ARG A 179 3.13 -17.06 5.25
N THR A 180 2.21 -16.51 4.46
CA THR A 180 2.42 -15.26 3.73
C THR A 180 1.77 -14.08 4.47
N PHE A 181 2.31 -12.87 4.26
CA PHE A 181 1.63 -11.63 4.65
C PHE A 181 0.47 -11.34 3.68
N SER A 182 -0.63 -10.80 4.17
CA SER A 182 -1.86 -10.63 3.41
C SER A 182 -1.73 -9.63 2.24
N ARG A 183 -0.97 -8.53 2.43
CA ARG A 183 -0.73 -7.49 1.40
C ARG A 183 0.62 -6.82 1.62
N GLY A 184 1.26 -6.36 0.54
CA GLY A 184 2.52 -5.63 0.62
C GLY A 184 3.65 -6.42 1.30
N GLY A 185 3.61 -7.75 1.27
CA GLY A 185 4.44 -8.61 2.11
C GLY A 185 5.94 -8.40 1.93
N SER A 186 6.42 -8.16 0.71
CA SER A 186 7.84 -7.85 0.49
C SER A 186 8.22 -6.47 1.06
N ASP A 187 7.29 -5.50 1.07
CA ASP A 187 7.50 -4.20 1.70
C ASP A 187 7.59 -4.34 3.21
N ILE A 188 6.71 -5.17 3.80
CA ILE A 188 6.73 -5.52 5.22
C ILE A 188 8.05 -6.20 5.58
N THR A 189 8.51 -7.17 4.78
CA THR A 189 9.79 -7.85 5.00
C THR A 189 10.95 -6.86 4.99
N GLY A 190 11.00 -5.93 4.02
CA GLY A 190 12.02 -4.88 3.97
C GLY A 190 12.03 -4.00 5.23
N SER A 191 10.85 -3.68 5.73
CA SER A 191 10.65 -2.95 6.98
C SER A 191 11.15 -3.72 8.21
N ILE A 192 10.82 -5.02 8.30
CA ILE A 192 11.26 -5.92 9.37
C ILE A 192 12.79 -6.05 9.39
N VAL A 193 13.39 -6.32 8.23
CA VAL A 193 14.85 -6.42 8.09
C VAL A 193 15.52 -5.12 8.48
N SER A 194 14.98 -3.97 8.04
CA SER A 194 15.51 -2.64 8.39
C SER A 194 15.53 -2.38 9.88
N ARG A 195 14.46 -2.76 10.57
CA ARG A 195 14.36 -2.65 12.03
C ARG A 195 15.39 -3.57 12.71
N ALA A 196 15.51 -4.83 12.29
CA ALA A 196 16.38 -5.83 12.89
C ALA A 196 17.87 -5.47 12.80
N VAL A 197 18.30 -4.76 11.75
CA VAL A 197 19.69 -4.32 11.56
C VAL A 197 19.94 -2.88 11.97
N HIS A 198 18.94 -2.20 12.56
CA HIS A 198 18.98 -0.77 12.86
C HIS A 198 19.46 0.07 11.67
N ALA A 199 18.83 -0.16 10.52
CA ALA A 199 19.19 0.51 9.29
C ALA A 199 19.10 2.04 9.41
N THR A 200 19.98 2.74 8.74
CA THR A 200 19.93 4.22 8.65
C THR A 200 18.88 4.68 7.64
N CYS A 201 18.51 3.81 6.71
CA CYS A 201 17.49 4.05 5.70
C CYS A 201 16.93 2.72 5.17
N TYR A 202 15.63 2.69 4.88
CA TYR A 202 14.98 1.65 4.11
C TYR A 202 14.66 2.20 2.71
N GLU A 203 15.34 1.71 1.68
CA GLU A 203 15.06 2.08 0.28
C GLU A 203 14.07 1.08 -0.33
N ASN A 204 12.91 1.57 -0.76
CA ASN A 204 11.92 0.80 -1.49
C ASN A 204 11.97 1.17 -2.98
N TRP A 205 12.50 0.25 -3.79
CA TRP A 205 12.69 0.42 -5.22
C TRP A 205 11.51 -0.19 -6.00
N THR A 206 10.90 0.65 -6.82
CA THR A 206 9.71 0.34 -7.63
C THR A 206 9.88 0.90 -9.05
N ASP A 207 8.81 1.02 -9.82
CA ASP A 207 8.79 1.57 -11.19
C ASP A 207 8.34 3.04 -11.27
N VAL A 208 8.16 3.69 -10.12
CA VAL A 208 7.80 5.12 -10.04
C VAL A 208 8.81 5.90 -9.21
N SER A 209 9.04 7.17 -9.55
CA SER A 209 10.00 8.06 -8.90
C SER A 209 9.48 8.71 -7.61
N GLY A 210 8.74 7.96 -6.79
CA GLY A 210 8.16 8.43 -5.54
C GLY A 210 6.67 8.73 -5.63
N PHE A 211 6.15 9.47 -4.65
CA PHE A 211 4.76 9.91 -4.61
C PHE A 211 4.60 11.20 -5.42
N LEU A 212 3.50 11.27 -6.14
CA LEU A 212 3.11 12.46 -6.91
C LEU A 212 2.11 13.31 -6.12
N VAL A 213 2.14 14.62 -6.34
CA VAL A 213 1.22 15.56 -5.68
C VAL A 213 -0.24 15.30 -6.06
N ALA A 214 -0.49 14.77 -7.25
CA ALA A 214 -1.82 14.37 -7.73
C ALA A 214 -1.72 13.14 -8.64
N ASP A 215 -2.86 12.54 -8.96
CA ASP A 215 -2.95 11.37 -9.84
C ASP A 215 -2.49 11.73 -11.28
N PRO A 216 -1.47 11.03 -11.82
CA PRO A 216 -0.98 11.29 -13.18
C PRO A 216 -1.99 10.95 -14.29
N ARG A 217 -3.08 10.25 -13.96
CA ARG A 217 -4.20 10.03 -14.90
C ARG A 217 -5.10 11.26 -15.04
N ILE A 218 -5.02 12.21 -14.10
CA ILE A 218 -5.83 13.43 -14.05
C ILE A 218 -4.98 14.66 -14.39
N ILE A 219 -3.76 14.71 -13.87
CA ILE A 219 -2.82 15.82 -14.08
C ILE A 219 -1.67 15.32 -14.95
N ASP A 220 -1.39 16.00 -16.06
CA ASP A 220 -0.24 15.70 -16.90
C ASP A 220 1.06 16.10 -16.16
N HIS A 221 1.98 15.15 -15.99
CA HIS A 221 3.27 15.37 -15.36
C HIS A 221 3.22 16.08 -13.98
N PRO A 222 2.48 15.52 -13.01
CA PRO A 222 2.37 16.15 -11.69
C PRO A 222 3.73 16.16 -10.99
N GLU A 223 3.95 17.15 -10.14
CA GLU A 223 5.16 17.29 -9.34
C GLU A 223 5.35 16.09 -8.38
N THR A 224 6.61 15.72 -8.14
CA THR A 224 6.95 14.68 -7.17
C THR A 224 7.04 15.27 -5.76
N ILE A 225 6.45 14.60 -4.79
CA ILE A 225 6.57 14.93 -3.36
C ILE A 225 7.97 14.56 -2.88
N LYS A 226 8.78 15.54 -2.49
CA LYS A 226 10.14 15.29 -2.00
C LYS A 226 10.17 14.61 -0.64
N THR A 227 9.33 15.08 0.29
CA THR A 227 9.26 14.57 1.66
C THR A 227 7.82 14.57 2.15
N ILE A 228 7.41 13.44 2.68
CA ILE A 228 6.07 13.22 3.26
C ILE A 228 6.23 12.63 4.66
N THR A 229 5.36 13.02 5.60
CA THR A 229 5.29 12.36 6.90
C THR A 229 4.42 11.11 6.84
N TYR A 230 4.62 10.17 7.79
CA TYR A 230 3.76 8.98 7.88
C TYR A 230 2.27 9.32 8.02
N ARG A 231 1.94 10.43 8.71
CA ARG A 231 0.55 10.88 8.84
C ARG A 231 -0.02 11.34 7.50
N GLU A 232 0.70 12.17 6.74
CA GLU A 232 0.28 12.62 5.41
C GLU A 232 0.18 11.45 4.43
N LEU A 233 1.14 10.52 4.48
CA LEU A 233 1.11 9.31 3.66
C LEU A 233 -0.17 8.51 3.91
N ARG A 234 -0.55 8.34 5.17
CA ARG A 234 -1.74 7.60 5.56
C ARG A 234 -3.01 8.21 4.99
N GLU A 235 -3.15 9.53 5.09
CA GLU A 235 -4.29 10.27 4.51
C GLU A 235 -4.37 10.10 2.99
N LEU A 236 -3.25 10.28 2.29
CA LEU A 236 -3.21 10.14 0.83
C LEU A 236 -3.45 8.69 0.38
N SER A 237 -2.86 7.71 1.06
CA SER A 237 -3.02 6.29 0.72
C SER A 237 -4.44 5.80 0.92
N TYR A 238 -5.10 6.23 1.98
CA TYR A 238 -6.50 5.92 2.26
C TYR A 238 -7.41 6.41 1.13
N MET A 239 -7.13 7.58 0.59
CA MET A 239 -7.86 8.19 -0.52
C MET A 239 -7.38 7.73 -1.90
N GLY A 240 -6.52 6.70 -1.98
CA GLY A 240 -6.18 6.00 -3.22
C GLY A 240 -4.82 6.32 -3.83
N ALA A 241 -4.03 7.23 -3.27
CA ALA A 241 -2.66 7.48 -3.71
C ALA A 241 -1.72 6.42 -3.09
N SER A 242 -1.82 5.16 -3.52
CA SER A 242 -1.07 4.06 -2.91
C SER A 242 0.15 3.67 -3.77
N VAL A 243 1.35 3.99 -3.30
CA VAL A 243 2.63 3.44 -3.79
C VAL A 243 3.15 2.39 -2.80
N LEU A 244 2.83 2.54 -1.52
CA LEU A 244 3.27 1.67 -0.45
C LEU A 244 2.08 1.34 0.47
N HIS A 245 1.93 0.07 0.84
CA HIS A 245 0.86 -0.35 1.75
C HIS A 245 1.13 0.16 3.17
N GLU A 246 0.10 0.63 3.86
CA GLU A 246 0.20 1.23 5.20
C GLU A 246 0.86 0.30 6.22
N ASP A 247 0.47 -0.98 6.22
CA ASP A 247 1.02 -1.98 7.15
C ASP A 247 2.53 -2.21 6.97
N ALA A 248 3.03 -1.97 5.75
CA ALA A 248 4.44 -2.15 5.43
C ALA A 248 5.36 -1.14 6.14
N VAL A 249 4.84 0.00 6.56
CA VAL A 249 5.66 1.05 7.20
C VAL A 249 5.75 0.92 8.72
N PHE A 250 4.87 0.13 9.34
CA PHE A 250 4.76 0.07 10.79
C PHE A 250 6.06 -0.32 11.52
N PRO A 251 6.84 -1.36 11.11
CA PRO A 251 8.06 -1.72 11.81
C PRO A 251 9.13 -0.63 11.78
N VAL A 252 9.36 0.03 10.64
CA VAL A 252 10.35 1.10 10.49
C VAL A 252 9.90 2.41 11.13
N ARG A 253 8.61 2.72 11.08
CA ARG A 253 8.02 3.89 11.75
C ARG A 253 8.29 3.82 13.26
N LYS A 254 7.99 2.69 13.90
CA LYS A 254 8.24 2.49 15.34
C LYS A 254 9.72 2.62 15.70
N ALA A 255 10.61 2.27 14.78
CA ALA A 255 12.06 2.37 14.95
C ALA A 255 12.64 3.75 14.54
N GLY A 256 11.83 4.66 14.01
CA GLY A 256 12.28 5.99 13.54
C GLY A 256 13.15 5.94 12.28
N ILE A 257 13.11 4.85 11.52
CA ILE A 257 13.91 4.65 10.30
C ILE A 257 13.20 5.29 9.11
N PRO A 258 13.81 6.23 8.38
CA PRO A 258 13.20 6.82 7.21
C PRO A 258 13.12 5.83 6.04
N ILE A 259 12.07 5.97 5.21
CA ILE A 259 11.92 5.22 3.97
C ILE A 259 12.20 6.15 2.79
N ASN A 260 12.91 5.66 1.77
CA ASN A 260 13.05 6.36 0.50
C ASN A 260 12.45 5.53 -0.63
N ILE A 261 11.41 6.03 -1.27
CA ILE A 261 10.79 5.43 -2.44
C ILE A 261 11.55 5.85 -3.68
N ARG A 262 12.07 4.89 -4.44
CA ARG A 262 12.95 5.15 -5.58
C ARG A 262 12.55 4.36 -6.81
N ASN A 263 12.95 4.89 -7.98
CA ASN A 263 12.66 4.27 -9.27
C ASN A 263 13.85 3.45 -9.79
N THR A 264 13.62 2.16 -10.02
CA THR A 264 14.65 1.26 -10.60
C THR A 264 15.02 1.66 -12.04
N ASN A 265 14.09 2.30 -12.78
CA ASN A 265 14.31 2.72 -14.15
C ASN A 265 14.89 4.13 -14.29
N ALA A 266 14.88 4.91 -13.20
CA ALA A 266 15.48 6.24 -13.08
C ALA A 266 16.19 6.35 -11.71
N PRO A 267 17.31 5.63 -11.51
CA PRO A 267 17.96 5.54 -10.21
C PRO A 267 18.62 6.84 -9.75
N GLU A 268 18.81 7.81 -10.65
CA GLU A 268 19.27 9.17 -10.36
C GLU A 268 18.21 10.03 -9.69
N ASP A 269 16.93 9.73 -9.87
CA ASP A 269 15.83 10.44 -9.22
C ASP A 269 15.92 10.30 -7.69
N ALA A 270 15.79 11.41 -6.98
CA ALA A 270 15.86 11.42 -5.52
C ALA A 270 14.69 10.66 -4.86
N GLY A 271 13.57 10.53 -5.57
CA GLY A 271 12.36 9.89 -5.08
C GLY A 271 11.68 10.66 -3.95
N THR A 272 10.88 9.95 -3.15
CA THR A 272 10.17 10.52 -2.01
C THR A 272 10.71 9.96 -0.69
N TRP A 273 11.01 10.83 0.26
CA TRP A 273 11.35 10.45 1.63
C TRP A 273 10.09 10.42 2.51
N ILE A 274 9.90 9.31 3.23
CA ILE A 274 8.85 9.15 4.23
C ILE A 274 9.53 9.20 5.60
N VAL A 275 9.09 10.12 6.46
CA VAL A 275 9.69 10.40 7.77
C VAL A 275 8.64 10.51 8.87
N GLU A 276 9.02 10.32 10.14
CA GLU A 276 8.10 10.50 11.27
C GLU A 276 7.70 11.97 11.44
N SER A 277 8.68 12.86 11.35
CA SER A 277 8.48 14.31 11.42
C SER A 277 9.57 15.03 10.64
N THR A 278 9.29 16.24 10.22
CA THR A 278 10.29 17.10 9.54
C THR A 278 10.03 18.56 9.89
N CYS A 279 11.10 19.28 10.12
CA CYS A 279 11.10 20.75 10.23
C CYS A 279 11.17 21.43 8.87
N HIS A 280 11.48 20.69 7.80
CA HIS A 280 11.50 21.26 6.45
C HIS A 280 10.09 21.60 6.00
N GLN A 281 9.90 22.87 5.63
CA GLN A 281 8.65 23.28 4.99
C GLN A 281 8.51 22.58 3.64
N SER A 282 7.27 22.18 3.30
CA SER A 282 6.95 21.73 1.95
C SER A 282 7.14 22.88 0.96
N LYS A 283 7.49 22.58 -0.28
CA LYS A 283 7.55 23.57 -1.38
C LYS A 283 6.18 24.27 -1.52
N TYR A 284 5.11 23.55 -1.29
CA TYR A 284 3.72 24.04 -1.37
C TYR A 284 3.05 23.94 0.00
N THR A 285 1.99 24.70 0.21
CA THR A 285 1.14 24.64 1.42
C THR A 285 0.54 23.24 1.60
N ILE A 286 0.18 22.59 0.48
CA ILE A 286 -0.31 21.21 0.45
C ILE A 286 0.84 20.25 0.10
N THR A 287 0.72 19.01 0.56
CA THR A 287 1.64 17.92 0.23
C THR A 287 1.13 17.09 -0.94
N GLY A 288 -0.19 16.85 -1.00
CA GLY A 288 -0.79 16.10 -2.08
C GLY A 288 -2.31 16.18 -2.09
N ILE A 289 -2.87 15.75 -3.22
CA ILE A 289 -4.30 15.67 -3.50
C ILE A 289 -4.59 14.25 -3.94
N ALA A 290 -5.50 13.57 -3.24
CA ALA A 290 -5.96 12.24 -3.60
C ALA A 290 -7.48 12.19 -3.52
N GLY A 291 -8.10 11.25 -4.20
CA GLY A 291 -9.54 11.10 -4.12
C GLY A 291 -10.04 9.81 -4.76
N LYS A 292 -11.27 9.49 -4.44
CA LYS A 292 -11.98 8.32 -4.98
C LYS A 292 -13.40 8.69 -5.34
N LYS A 293 -13.92 8.02 -6.35
CA LYS A 293 -15.35 8.00 -6.72
C LYS A 293 -16.07 6.84 -6.06
N GLY A 294 -17.39 6.84 -6.14
CA GLY A 294 -18.23 5.73 -5.70
C GLY A 294 -18.57 5.78 -4.22
N PHE A 295 -18.97 6.97 -3.76
CA PHE A 295 -19.53 7.15 -2.43
C PHE A 295 -21.03 7.44 -2.50
N VAL A 296 -21.70 7.12 -1.41
CA VAL A 296 -23.09 7.44 -1.14
C VAL A 296 -23.16 8.20 0.17
N SER A 297 -24.06 9.17 0.25
CA SER A 297 -24.41 9.82 1.50
C SER A 297 -25.80 9.41 1.96
N VAL A 298 -25.95 9.23 3.27
CA VAL A 298 -27.20 9.03 3.96
C VAL A 298 -27.46 10.29 4.78
N ASN A 299 -28.38 11.15 4.29
CA ASN A 299 -28.76 12.39 4.96
C ASN A 299 -29.94 12.09 5.88
N ILE A 300 -29.82 12.46 7.15
CA ILE A 300 -30.77 12.16 8.21
C ILE A 300 -31.18 13.48 8.85
N ASP A 301 -32.48 13.82 8.80
CA ASP A 301 -33.03 14.97 9.48
C ASP A 301 -33.80 14.52 10.72
N LYS A 302 -33.63 15.24 11.81
CA LYS A 302 -34.39 15.03 13.04
C LYS A 302 -34.44 16.31 13.86
N ASP A 303 -35.62 16.79 14.06
CA ASP A 303 -35.90 17.94 14.94
C ASP A 303 -35.35 17.69 16.35
N MET A 304 -34.64 18.66 16.90
CA MET A 304 -34.03 18.60 18.24
C MET A 304 -32.97 17.48 18.38
N MET A 305 -32.34 17.07 17.29
CA MET A 305 -31.31 16.03 17.28
C MET A 305 -30.19 16.30 18.29
N ASN A 306 -29.74 17.55 18.37
CA ASN A 306 -28.66 17.98 19.27
C ASN A 306 -28.97 17.80 20.77
N SER A 307 -30.24 17.72 21.14
CA SER A 307 -30.67 17.47 22.54
C SER A 307 -30.87 15.98 22.83
N GLU A 308 -30.85 15.11 21.83
CA GLU A 308 -30.99 13.67 22.00
C GLU A 308 -29.64 12.98 22.27
N VAL A 309 -29.36 12.69 23.55
CA VAL A 309 -28.13 11.98 23.93
C VAL A 309 -28.08 10.60 23.28
N GLY A 310 -26.98 10.33 22.56
CA GLY A 310 -26.73 9.03 21.91
C GLY A 310 -27.39 8.87 20.55
N PHE A 311 -27.91 9.92 19.91
CA PHE A 311 -28.50 9.84 18.57
C PHE A 311 -27.49 9.27 17.56
N GLY A 312 -26.29 9.81 17.47
CA GLY A 312 -25.25 9.31 16.57
C GLY A 312 -24.91 7.83 16.79
N ARG A 313 -24.87 7.36 18.05
CA ARG A 313 -24.67 5.93 18.34
C ARG A 313 -25.79 5.07 17.76
N LYS A 314 -27.06 5.52 17.88
CA LYS A 314 -28.20 4.77 17.31
C LYS A 314 -28.10 4.67 15.80
N VAL A 315 -27.73 5.74 15.13
CA VAL A 315 -27.52 5.75 13.68
C VAL A 315 -26.37 4.82 13.28
N LEU A 316 -25.21 4.95 13.93
CA LEU A 316 -24.06 4.08 13.64
C LEU A 316 -24.33 2.60 13.94
N SER A 317 -25.18 2.28 14.95
CA SER A 317 -25.61 0.91 15.19
C SER A 317 -26.40 0.32 14.00
N ALA A 318 -27.16 1.15 13.25
CA ALA A 318 -27.83 0.69 12.06
C ALA A 318 -26.85 0.30 10.93
N PHE A 319 -25.73 1.02 10.82
CA PHE A 319 -24.66 0.69 9.89
C PHE A 319 -23.93 -0.60 10.31
N GLU A 320 -23.60 -0.72 11.59
CA GLU A 320 -22.96 -1.91 12.19
C GLU A 320 -23.81 -3.17 11.96
N GLU A 321 -25.13 -3.13 12.24
CA GLU A 321 -26.07 -4.24 12.02
C GLU A 321 -26.09 -4.71 10.55
N ASN A 322 -25.79 -3.81 9.61
CA ASN A 322 -25.77 -4.13 8.18
C ASN A 322 -24.35 -4.39 7.64
N GLY A 323 -23.33 -4.38 8.51
CA GLY A 323 -21.93 -4.59 8.13
C GLY A 323 -21.43 -3.55 7.13
N ILE A 324 -21.76 -2.27 7.36
CA ILE A 324 -21.35 -1.12 6.53
C ILE A 324 -20.47 -0.22 7.35
N SER A 325 -19.29 0.11 6.82
CA SER A 325 -18.36 1.08 7.38
C SER A 325 -18.76 2.50 6.99
N PHE A 326 -18.54 3.46 7.89
CA PHE A 326 -18.65 4.87 7.53
C PHE A 326 -17.28 5.51 7.29
N GLU A 327 -17.24 6.50 6.40
CA GLU A 327 -16.02 7.24 6.07
C GLU A 327 -16.00 8.59 6.79
N HIS A 328 -17.06 9.37 6.66
CA HIS A 328 -17.23 10.69 7.27
C HIS A 328 -18.64 10.85 7.81
N MET A 329 -18.76 11.68 8.83
CA MET A 329 -20.04 11.91 9.52
C MET A 329 -20.20 13.39 9.94
N PRO A 330 -20.31 14.32 8.98
CA PRO A 330 -20.62 15.71 9.30
C PRO A 330 -22.01 15.82 9.95
N SER A 331 -22.11 16.62 11.02
CA SER A 331 -23.33 16.78 11.80
C SER A 331 -23.66 18.24 12.00
N GLY A 332 -24.93 18.60 11.79
CA GLY A 332 -25.51 19.89 12.11
C GLY A 332 -26.27 19.87 13.47
N ILE A 333 -27.19 20.82 13.64
CA ILE A 333 -28.04 20.86 14.81
C ILE A 333 -29.16 19.82 14.73
N ASP A 334 -29.83 19.76 13.60
CA ASP A 334 -30.98 18.88 13.33
C ASP A 334 -30.70 17.89 12.17
N THR A 335 -29.47 17.84 11.67
CA THR A 335 -29.08 17.01 10.54
C THR A 335 -27.81 16.23 10.80
N MET A 336 -27.73 15.02 10.26
CA MET A 336 -26.53 14.18 10.27
C MET A 336 -26.39 13.53 8.90
N THR A 337 -25.21 13.64 8.30
CA THR A 337 -24.92 12.96 7.05
C THR A 337 -23.85 11.90 7.28
N ILE A 338 -24.03 10.70 6.75
CA ILE A 338 -23.02 9.63 6.80
C ILE A 338 -22.60 9.29 5.38
N PHE A 339 -21.30 9.32 5.14
CA PHE A 339 -20.71 8.89 3.88
C PHE A 339 -20.15 7.48 4.01
N GLY A 340 -20.39 6.64 3.01
CA GLY A 340 -19.85 5.31 2.92
C GLY A 340 -19.57 4.90 1.47
N HIS A 341 -18.85 3.80 1.29
CA HIS A 341 -18.59 3.25 -0.04
C HIS A 341 -19.85 2.67 -0.67
N GLN A 342 -20.15 3.11 -1.88
CA GLN A 342 -21.36 2.68 -2.60
C GLN A 342 -21.48 1.15 -2.72
N PRO A 343 -20.43 0.37 -3.02
CA PRO A 343 -20.53 -1.10 -3.08
C PRO A 343 -20.96 -1.76 -1.77
N GLU A 344 -20.69 -1.15 -0.60
CA GLU A 344 -21.11 -1.72 0.69
C GLU A 344 -22.62 -1.57 0.91
N PHE A 345 -23.25 -0.62 0.22
CA PHE A 345 -24.70 -0.37 0.29
C PHE A 345 -25.50 -1.21 -0.71
N GLU A 346 -24.87 -1.70 -1.79
CA GLU A 346 -25.57 -2.45 -2.84
C GLU A 346 -26.41 -3.61 -2.27
N GLY A 347 -27.74 -3.53 -2.48
CA GLY A 347 -28.71 -4.51 -1.97
C GLY A 347 -29.04 -4.38 -0.48
N LYS A 348 -28.48 -3.39 0.23
CA LYS A 348 -28.70 -3.15 1.67
C LYS A 348 -29.40 -1.82 1.97
N GLU A 349 -29.65 -0.98 0.97
CA GLU A 349 -30.17 0.38 1.14
C GLU A 349 -31.45 0.40 2.00
N GLN A 350 -32.43 -0.45 1.65
CA GLN A 350 -33.69 -0.54 2.39
C GLN A 350 -33.50 -1.07 3.82
N SER A 351 -32.57 -1.99 4.02
CA SER A 351 -32.26 -2.55 5.33
C SER A 351 -31.67 -1.51 6.25
N VAL A 352 -30.71 -0.70 5.74
CA VAL A 352 -30.08 0.40 6.50
C VAL A 352 -31.12 1.46 6.86
N ILE A 353 -31.91 1.92 5.88
CA ILE A 353 -33.00 2.90 6.11
C ILE A 353 -33.96 2.40 7.18
N SER A 354 -34.41 1.15 7.09
CA SER A 354 -35.33 0.55 8.06
C SER A 354 -34.71 0.46 9.46
N ALA A 355 -33.41 0.10 9.55
CA ALA A 355 -32.69 0.06 10.81
C ALA A 355 -32.55 1.46 11.44
N ILE A 356 -32.24 2.49 10.65
CA ILE A 356 -32.16 3.88 11.11
C ILE A 356 -33.54 4.33 11.63
N HIS A 357 -34.63 4.09 10.89
CA HIS A 357 -35.98 4.42 11.35
C HIS A 357 -36.33 3.74 12.65
N ARG A 358 -36.00 2.47 12.81
CA ARG A 358 -36.26 1.70 14.03
C ARG A 358 -35.49 2.21 15.23
N LEU A 359 -34.20 2.50 15.07
CA LEU A 359 -33.26 2.84 16.16
C LEU A 359 -33.28 4.32 16.51
N ALA A 360 -33.27 5.20 15.53
CA ALA A 360 -33.08 6.64 15.68
C ALA A 360 -34.37 7.45 15.49
N LYS A 361 -35.39 6.90 14.82
CA LYS A 361 -36.68 7.56 14.54
C LYS A 361 -36.52 8.97 13.98
N PRO A 362 -35.83 9.13 12.84
CA PRO A 362 -35.65 10.42 12.17
C PRO A 362 -36.97 10.90 11.55
N ASP A 363 -37.01 12.20 11.22
CA ASP A 363 -38.14 12.82 10.49
C ASP A 363 -38.03 12.51 9.01
N SER A 364 -36.82 12.56 8.43
CA SER A 364 -36.57 12.14 7.05
C SER A 364 -35.21 11.45 6.88
N ILE A 365 -35.08 10.63 5.82
CA ILE A 365 -33.83 10.01 5.38
C ILE A 365 -33.78 10.11 3.87
N GLU A 366 -32.66 10.62 3.35
CA GLU A 366 -32.38 10.65 1.91
C GLU A 366 -31.05 9.97 1.60
N LEU A 367 -31.01 9.16 0.55
CA LEU A 367 -29.78 8.62 -0.02
C LEU A 367 -29.42 9.40 -1.27
N GLU A 368 -28.15 9.87 -1.35
CA GLU A 368 -27.58 10.47 -2.55
C GLU A 368 -26.35 9.65 -2.97
N GLY A 369 -26.39 9.09 -4.18
CA GLY A 369 -25.27 8.36 -4.79
C GLY A 369 -24.43 9.23 -5.71
N ASP A 370 -23.54 8.58 -6.47
CA ASP A 370 -22.67 9.24 -7.46
C ASP A 370 -21.79 10.36 -6.90
N LEU A 371 -21.30 10.14 -5.69
CA LEU A 371 -20.44 11.09 -5.00
C LEU A 371 -18.96 10.66 -5.07
N ALA A 372 -18.08 11.65 -5.05
CA ALA A 372 -16.65 11.49 -4.94
C ALA A 372 -16.11 12.28 -3.76
N LEU A 373 -15.11 11.73 -3.08
CA LEU A 373 -14.40 12.40 -1.99
C LEU A 373 -12.97 12.73 -2.43
N ILE A 374 -12.54 13.95 -2.14
CA ILE A 374 -11.20 14.47 -2.43
C ILE A 374 -10.56 14.89 -1.11
N ALA A 375 -9.38 14.36 -0.82
CA ALA A 375 -8.55 14.78 0.29
C ALA A 375 -7.44 15.71 -0.19
N VAL A 376 -7.45 16.93 0.32
CA VAL A 376 -6.31 17.86 0.19
C VAL A 376 -5.50 17.72 1.46
N VAL A 377 -4.27 17.21 1.34
CA VAL A 377 -3.44 16.85 2.49
C VAL A 377 -2.20 17.72 2.54
N GLY A 378 -1.84 18.21 3.71
CA GLY A 378 -0.58 18.94 3.87
C GLY A 378 -0.38 19.52 5.26
N ARG A 379 0.77 19.21 5.86
CA ARG A 379 1.20 19.78 7.15
C ARG A 379 1.34 21.31 7.13
N GLY A 380 1.56 21.90 5.95
CA GLY A 380 1.66 23.34 5.75
C GLY A 380 0.35 24.08 6.01
N MET A 381 -0.80 23.39 5.89
CA MET A 381 -2.12 23.98 6.13
C MET A 381 -2.30 24.52 7.54
N LYS A 382 -1.74 23.83 8.53
CA LYS A 382 -1.80 24.24 9.93
C LYS A 382 -1.17 25.61 10.21
N SER A 383 -0.15 26.01 9.46
CA SER A 383 0.56 27.28 9.63
C SER A 383 0.19 28.33 8.59
N THR A 384 -0.55 27.98 7.55
CA THR A 384 -0.87 28.86 6.43
C THR A 384 -2.34 29.28 6.45
N ARG A 385 -2.58 30.54 6.82
CA ARG A 385 -3.94 31.10 6.84
C ARG A 385 -4.52 31.19 5.42
N GLY A 386 -5.83 30.99 5.30
CA GLY A 386 -6.55 31.13 4.05
C GLY A 386 -6.49 29.93 3.11
N THR A 387 -5.88 28.81 3.51
CA THR A 387 -5.78 27.60 2.67
C THR A 387 -7.14 27.08 2.24
N ALA A 388 -8.10 26.94 3.17
CA ALA A 388 -9.46 26.55 2.87
C ALA A 388 -10.13 27.53 1.87
N GLY A 389 -9.99 28.83 2.12
CA GLY A 389 -10.53 29.87 1.22
C GLY A 389 -10.02 29.74 -0.23
N ARG A 390 -8.74 29.44 -0.42
CA ARG A 390 -8.14 29.19 -1.74
C ARG A 390 -8.71 27.95 -2.41
N ILE A 391 -8.86 26.85 -1.67
CA ILE A 391 -9.47 25.62 -2.17
C ILE A 391 -10.89 25.90 -2.69
N PHE A 392 -11.75 26.49 -1.86
CA PHE A 392 -13.15 26.74 -2.23
C PHE A 392 -13.31 27.80 -3.30
N SER A 393 -12.42 28.80 -3.34
CA SER A 393 -12.37 29.75 -4.45
C SER A 393 -12.01 29.07 -5.77
N ALA A 394 -11.04 28.14 -5.78
CA ALA A 394 -10.69 27.39 -6.98
C ALA A 394 -11.87 26.54 -7.49
N LEU A 395 -12.57 25.85 -6.60
CA LEU A 395 -13.74 25.05 -6.93
C LEU A 395 -14.89 25.93 -7.47
N ALA A 396 -15.14 27.08 -6.84
CA ALA A 396 -16.16 28.03 -7.28
C ALA A 396 -15.86 28.60 -8.68
N HIS A 397 -14.61 28.97 -8.96
CA HIS A 397 -14.19 29.43 -10.29
C HIS A 397 -14.30 28.33 -11.37
N ALA A 398 -14.12 27.07 -10.97
CA ALA A 398 -14.34 25.91 -11.85
C ALA A 398 -15.83 25.53 -11.98
N ASN A 399 -16.76 26.31 -11.41
CA ASN A 399 -18.21 26.04 -11.37
C ASN A 399 -18.57 24.68 -10.77
N ILE A 400 -17.87 24.26 -9.70
CA ILE A 400 -18.06 22.98 -9.02
C ILE A 400 -18.87 23.20 -7.75
N ASN A 401 -19.94 22.42 -7.59
CA ASN A 401 -20.75 22.43 -6.38
C ASN A 401 -20.13 21.51 -5.32
N VAL A 402 -19.88 22.04 -4.13
CA VAL A 402 -19.37 21.30 -2.99
C VAL A 402 -20.52 20.69 -2.21
N LYS A 403 -20.54 19.36 -2.07
CA LYS A 403 -21.55 18.57 -1.36
C LYS A 403 -21.24 18.38 0.11
N MET A 404 -19.95 18.30 0.44
CA MET A 404 -19.46 18.06 1.81
C MET A 404 -18.13 18.74 2.03
N ILE A 405 -17.93 19.19 3.26
CA ILE A 405 -16.63 19.68 3.76
C ILE A 405 -16.40 19.04 5.14
N ASP A 406 -15.25 18.41 5.32
CA ASP A 406 -14.81 17.91 6.60
C ASP A 406 -13.36 18.29 6.85
N GLN A 407 -13.05 18.85 8.02
CA GLN A 407 -11.71 19.19 8.45
C GLN A 407 -11.57 18.94 9.95
N GLY A 408 -10.83 17.91 10.30
CA GLY A 408 -10.56 17.59 11.70
C GLY A 408 -9.62 18.58 12.38
N SER A 409 -9.57 18.52 13.71
CA SER A 409 -8.72 19.40 14.55
C SER A 409 -7.20 19.22 14.32
N SER A 410 -6.78 18.18 13.60
CA SER A 410 -5.38 17.99 13.20
C SER A 410 -4.94 19.02 12.16
N GLU A 411 -5.88 19.62 11.42
CA GLU A 411 -5.64 20.53 10.29
C GLU A 411 -4.70 19.94 9.21
N LEU A 412 -4.58 18.60 9.18
CA LEU A 412 -3.69 17.90 8.27
C LEU A 412 -4.31 17.71 6.89
N ASN A 413 -5.63 17.59 6.84
CA ASN A 413 -6.41 17.40 5.64
C ASN A 413 -7.67 18.26 5.60
N ILE A 414 -8.18 18.48 4.40
CA ILE A 414 -9.53 18.96 4.13
C ILE A 414 -10.15 17.95 3.16
N ILE A 415 -11.26 17.34 3.56
CA ILE A 415 -12.01 16.41 2.73
C ILE A 415 -13.17 17.15 2.10
N ILE A 416 -13.33 16.96 0.79
CA ILE A 416 -14.32 17.65 -0.03
C ILE A 416 -15.14 16.62 -0.78
N GLY A 417 -16.45 16.65 -0.60
CA GLY A 417 -17.40 15.86 -1.37
C GLY A 417 -17.88 16.64 -2.59
N VAL A 418 -17.85 16.02 -3.74
CA VAL A 418 -18.36 16.55 -5.03
C VAL A 418 -19.13 15.47 -5.78
N SER A 419 -19.80 15.81 -6.87
CA SER A 419 -20.37 14.80 -7.77
C SER A 419 -19.26 14.00 -8.46
N ASN A 420 -19.52 12.73 -8.82
CA ASN A 420 -18.57 11.94 -9.62
C ASN A 420 -18.17 12.62 -10.94
N ALA A 421 -19.09 13.40 -11.53
CA ALA A 421 -18.86 14.13 -12.78
C ALA A 421 -17.83 15.26 -12.63
N ASP A 422 -17.79 15.90 -11.46
CA ASP A 422 -16.91 17.03 -11.18
C ASP A 422 -15.53 16.63 -10.64
N PHE A 423 -15.33 15.35 -10.35
CA PHE A 423 -14.17 14.82 -9.61
C PHE A 423 -12.83 15.25 -10.21
N GLU A 424 -12.59 14.95 -11.49
CA GLU A 424 -11.33 15.28 -12.15
C GLU A 424 -11.11 16.79 -12.27
N ASN A 425 -12.17 17.55 -12.57
CA ASN A 425 -12.10 19.01 -12.69
C ASN A 425 -11.80 19.65 -11.33
N ALA A 426 -12.33 19.11 -10.25
CA ALA A 426 -12.03 19.58 -8.90
C ALA A 426 -10.54 19.36 -8.54
N ILE A 427 -9.99 18.19 -8.84
CA ILE A 427 -8.57 17.92 -8.62
C ILE A 427 -7.70 18.87 -9.44
N ARG A 428 -8.03 19.11 -10.72
CA ARG A 428 -7.30 20.07 -11.57
C ARG A 428 -7.32 21.48 -11.00
N ALA A 429 -8.49 21.97 -10.62
CA ALA A 429 -8.65 23.30 -10.05
C ALA A 429 -7.83 23.51 -8.77
N ILE A 430 -7.84 22.51 -7.88
CA ILE A 430 -7.05 22.55 -6.63
C ILE A 430 -5.55 22.47 -6.94
N TYR A 431 -5.14 21.59 -7.85
CA TYR A 431 -3.74 21.48 -8.26
C TYR A 431 -3.20 22.79 -8.83
N ASP A 432 -3.95 23.41 -9.74
CA ASP A 432 -3.56 24.65 -10.41
C ASP A 432 -3.31 25.79 -9.42
N ILE A 433 -4.17 25.97 -8.40
CA ILE A 433 -4.01 27.07 -7.45
C ILE A 433 -2.82 26.89 -6.51
N PHE A 434 -2.47 25.64 -6.12
CA PHE A 434 -1.39 25.39 -5.16
C PHE A 434 -0.04 25.12 -5.80
N VAL A 435 -0.02 24.51 -6.99
CA VAL A 435 1.21 24.04 -7.62
C VAL A 435 1.62 24.89 -8.81
N VAL A 436 0.68 25.25 -9.67
CA VAL A 436 0.97 26.03 -10.87
C VAL A 436 1.02 27.51 -10.54
N THR A 437 -0.04 28.06 -9.96
CA THR A 437 -0.13 29.49 -9.66
C THR A 437 0.62 29.89 -8.41
N GLN A 438 0.80 28.98 -7.45
CA GLN A 438 1.50 29.17 -6.16
C GLN A 438 0.97 30.34 -5.33
N LEU A 439 -0.33 30.59 -5.37
CA LEU A 439 -1.02 31.63 -4.60
C LEU A 439 -1.22 31.24 -3.13
#